data_bd6aa668ae3d147fbcbf9ab29b7425d0
#
_entry.id   bd6aa668ae3d147fbcbf9ab29b7425d0
#
_cell.length_a   1.000
_cell.length_b   1.000
_cell.length_c   1.000
_cell.angle_alpha   90.00
_cell.angle_beta   90.00
_cell.angle_gamma   90.00
#
_symmetry.space_group_name_H-M   'P 1'
#
loop_
_entity.id
_entity.type
_entity.pdbx_description
1 polymer ?
#
loop_
_entity_poly.entity_id
_entity_poly.type
_entity_poly.pdbx_seq_one_letter_code
_entity_poly.pdbx_strand_id
1 'polypeptide(L)'
;MDLEDKIDIVKSILKDKKVAIGFSGGADSTLIAYLSSKVAADTLAITVNNHLLPTEFVENTKNVTQYFNIKHEIVDIDFYEDESFMSNTSSRCYECRELMYSQIKRIAEKRGYDFICDGNNISDLVIDRPGILVTYKKEFETPFIEAKLTSKEIHEYLNENKIPYFRSTTCLATRIPTDTPTTREKISKIRHCEDYISSNTKCEIVKVRDLEKIAIVELDDISEILKDNKFKQINDELKKRGFEKVTLNLSQINDDEFIKINYHDSLFSYQLPYTINIENTQKQLKNEITYIDSKKIKLKNLEINENGLIKGYDFKNYETALDSFMELLKKIRRNV
;
A
#
# COMPACT_ATOMS: atom_id res chain seq x y z
N MET A 1 1.94 -11.27 21.00
CA MET A 1 0.53 -11.38 20.51
C MET A 1 0.61 -12.20 19.24
N ASP A 2 -0.13 -13.29 19.17
CA ASP A 2 -0.16 -14.15 17.99
C ASP A 2 -1.08 -13.58 16.90
N LEU A 3 -1.14 -14.24 15.74
CA LEU A 3 -1.91 -13.77 14.59
C LEU A 3 -3.41 -13.78 14.89
N GLU A 4 -3.95 -14.81 15.54
CA GLU A 4 -5.36 -14.90 15.86
C GLU A 4 -5.79 -13.80 16.84
N ASP A 5 -4.96 -13.48 17.85
CA ASP A 5 -5.22 -12.37 18.77
C ASP A 5 -5.35 -11.04 18.01
N LYS A 6 -4.46 -10.81 17.02
CA LYS A 6 -4.52 -9.59 16.18
C LYS A 6 -5.78 -9.54 15.31
N ILE A 7 -6.16 -10.67 14.73
CA ILE A 7 -7.40 -10.80 13.94
C ILE A 7 -8.64 -10.55 14.81
N ASP A 8 -8.64 -11.03 16.04
CA ASP A 8 -9.76 -10.81 16.97
C ASP A 8 -9.85 -9.34 17.42
N ILE A 9 -8.72 -8.63 17.55
CA ILE A 9 -8.73 -7.17 17.74
C ILE A 9 -9.41 -6.49 16.54
N VAL A 10 -9.03 -6.84 15.30
CA VAL A 10 -9.67 -6.28 14.10
C VAL A 10 -11.16 -6.56 14.08
N LYS A 11 -11.58 -7.81 14.33
CA LYS A 11 -13.01 -8.17 14.43
C LYS A 11 -13.73 -7.33 15.49
N SER A 12 -13.12 -7.11 16.65
CA SER A 12 -13.71 -6.30 17.73
C SER A 12 -13.91 -4.84 17.33
N ILE A 13 -12.97 -4.28 16.56
CA ILE A 13 -13.05 -2.91 16.03
C ILE A 13 -14.21 -2.78 15.03
N LEU A 14 -14.44 -3.79 14.19
CA LEU A 14 -15.46 -3.78 13.12
C LEU A 14 -16.86 -4.18 13.61
N LYS A 15 -16.93 -4.87 14.74
CA LYS A 15 -18.16 -5.51 15.23
C LYS A 15 -19.31 -4.53 15.38
N ASP A 16 -20.49 -4.96 14.89
CA ASP A 16 -21.78 -4.26 14.98
C ASP A 16 -21.82 -2.85 14.34
N LYS A 17 -20.79 -2.49 13.54
CA LYS A 17 -20.71 -1.20 12.84
C LYS A 17 -21.23 -1.29 11.40
N LYS A 18 -21.62 -0.17 10.82
CA LYS A 18 -21.80 -0.01 9.38
C LYS A 18 -20.47 0.42 8.78
N VAL A 19 -19.77 -0.51 8.14
CA VAL A 19 -18.40 -0.34 7.69
C VAL A 19 -18.34 -0.03 6.21
N ALA A 20 -17.78 1.11 5.83
CA ALA A 20 -17.39 1.42 4.45
C ALA A 20 -15.88 1.23 4.29
N ILE A 21 -15.47 0.57 3.22
CA ILE A 21 -14.08 0.18 2.98
C ILE A 21 -13.60 0.76 1.66
N GLY A 22 -12.45 1.46 1.67
CA GLY A 22 -11.69 1.76 0.46
C GLY A 22 -11.13 0.45 -0.11
N PHE A 23 -11.73 -0.04 -1.20
CA PHE A 23 -11.55 -1.41 -1.67
C PHE A 23 -10.81 -1.49 -3.01
N SER A 24 -9.72 -2.27 -3.07
CA SER A 24 -8.92 -2.49 -4.27
C SER A 24 -8.87 -3.96 -4.75
N GLY A 25 -9.41 -4.89 -3.96
CA GLY A 25 -9.31 -6.34 -4.26
C GLY A 25 -7.94 -6.96 -3.98
N GLY A 26 -6.96 -6.17 -3.56
CA GLY A 26 -5.66 -6.67 -3.07
C GLY A 26 -5.77 -7.27 -1.67
N ALA A 27 -4.73 -7.97 -1.21
CA ALA A 27 -4.71 -8.72 0.05
C ALA A 27 -5.30 -7.95 1.23
N ASP A 28 -4.76 -6.76 1.51
CA ASP A 28 -5.16 -5.96 2.68
C ASP A 28 -6.64 -5.58 2.65
N SER A 29 -7.09 -4.99 1.53
CA SER A 29 -8.50 -4.58 1.39
C SER A 29 -9.45 -5.77 1.36
N THR A 30 -9.00 -6.91 0.86
CA THR A 30 -9.77 -8.17 0.86
C THR A 30 -9.92 -8.73 2.27
N LEU A 31 -8.85 -8.75 3.06
CA LEU A 31 -8.94 -9.26 4.42
C LEU A 31 -9.88 -8.41 5.28
N ILE A 32 -9.78 -7.07 5.21
CA ILE A 32 -10.68 -6.23 5.99
C ILE A 32 -12.14 -6.37 5.54
N ALA A 33 -12.39 -6.52 4.24
CA ALA A 33 -13.72 -6.78 3.69
C ALA A 33 -14.27 -8.13 4.15
N TYR A 34 -13.44 -9.17 4.13
CA TYR A 34 -13.79 -10.50 4.64
C TYR A 34 -14.16 -10.45 6.12
N LEU A 35 -13.29 -9.90 6.97
CA LEU A 35 -13.54 -9.81 8.41
C LEU A 35 -14.79 -8.98 8.70
N SER A 36 -14.95 -7.85 8.02
CA SER A 36 -16.14 -7.00 8.12
C SER A 36 -17.41 -7.77 7.76
N SER A 37 -17.41 -8.58 6.70
CA SER A 37 -18.57 -9.40 6.30
C SER A 37 -19.00 -10.42 7.37
N LYS A 38 -18.12 -10.75 8.33
CA LYS A 38 -18.41 -11.72 9.40
C LYS A 38 -18.97 -11.10 10.67
N VAL A 39 -18.59 -9.84 10.97
CA VAL A 39 -18.85 -9.26 12.29
C VAL A 39 -19.53 -7.89 12.25
N ALA A 40 -19.49 -7.18 11.13
CA ALA A 40 -20.12 -5.87 11.01
C ALA A 40 -21.65 -5.99 10.84
N ALA A 41 -22.37 -4.96 11.22
CA ALA A 41 -23.82 -4.88 10.99
C ALA A 41 -24.14 -4.74 9.49
N ASP A 42 -23.30 -4.05 8.75
CA ASP A 42 -23.39 -3.89 7.29
C ASP A 42 -22.03 -3.52 6.71
N THR A 43 -21.72 -3.97 5.48
CA THR A 43 -20.44 -3.73 4.82
C THR A 43 -20.64 -3.20 3.40
N LEU A 44 -19.97 -2.10 3.09
CA LEU A 44 -19.93 -1.48 1.76
C LEU A 44 -18.48 -1.36 1.28
N ALA A 45 -18.13 -2.08 0.23
CA ALA A 45 -16.88 -1.89 -0.50
C ALA A 45 -17.04 -0.73 -1.51
N ILE A 46 -16.10 0.23 -1.51
CA ILE A 46 -16.10 1.34 -2.45
C ILE A 46 -14.79 1.31 -3.22
N THR A 47 -14.87 1.08 -4.53
CA THR A 47 -13.74 1.05 -5.45
C THR A 47 -13.70 2.31 -6.29
N VAL A 48 -12.57 2.99 -6.32
CA VAL A 48 -12.34 4.11 -7.23
C VAL A 48 -11.56 3.61 -8.45
N ASN A 49 -12.19 3.65 -9.61
CA ASN A 49 -11.54 3.41 -10.89
C ASN A 49 -10.98 4.72 -11.42
N ASN A 50 -9.68 4.87 -11.36
CA ASN A 50 -8.97 6.06 -11.84
C ASN A 50 -8.36 5.87 -13.25
N HIS A 51 -8.68 4.78 -13.94
CA HIS A 51 -8.19 4.41 -15.27
C HIS A 51 -6.65 4.28 -15.40
N LEU A 52 -5.95 4.19 -14.27
CA LEU A 52 -4.48 4.06 -14.18
C LEU A 52 -4.04 2.70 -13.65
N LEU A 53 -4.98 1.79 -13.49
CA LEU A 53 -4.77 0.43 -12.97
C LEU A 53 -4.78 -0.59 -14.12
N PRO A 54 -4.31 -1.82 -13.90
CA PRO A 54 -4.37 -2.91 -14.87
C PRO A 54 -5.78 -3.14 -15.40
N THR A 55 -5.88 -3.74 -16.59
CA THR A 55 -7.15 -3.95 -17.31
C THR A 55 -8.20 -4.70 -16.48
N GLU A 56 -7.79 -5.72 -15.74
CA GLU A 56 -8.69 -6.59 -14.96
C GLU A 56 -9.09 -6.04 -13.59
N PHE A 57 -8.57 -4.86 -13.20
CA PHE A 57 -8.75 -4.34 -11.84
C PHE A 57 -10.21 -4.27 -11.40
N VAL A 58 -11.07 -3.67 -12.22
CA VAL A 58 -12.50 -3.48 -11.88
C VAL A 58 -13.22 -4.81 -11.78
N GLU A 59 -12.94 -5.74 -12.69
CA GLU A 59 -13.56 -7.07 -12.67
C GLU A 59 -13.12 -7.87 -11.46
N ASN A 60 -11.84 -7.79 -11.12
CA ASN A 60 -11.30 -8.43 -9.92
C ASN A 60 -11.99 -7.94 -8.65
N THR A 61 -12.21 -6.63 -8.51
CA THR A 61 -12.93 -6.10 -7.34
C THR A 61 -14.38 -6.59 -7.26
N LYS A 62 -15.07 -6.72 -8.39
CA LYS A 62 -16.43 -7.30 -8.44
C LYS A 62 -16.43 -8.76 -8.01
N ASN A 63 -15.50 -9.56 -8.54
CA ASN A 63 -15.42 -11.00 -8.23
C ASN A 63 -15.23 -11.24 -6.74
N VAL A 64 -14.32 -10.50 -6.08
CA VAL A 64 -14.09 -10.63 -4.64
C VAL A 64 -15.31 -10.21 -3.81
N THR A 65 -15.93 -9.08 -4.15
CA THR A 65 -17.09 -8.60 -3.40
C THR A 65 -18.32 -9.50 -3.56
N GLN A 66 -18.51 -10.08 -4.76
CA GLN A 66 -19.54 -11.09 -5.00
C GLN A 66 -19.28 -12.37 -4.20
N TYR A 67 -18.02 -12.85 -4.15
CA TYR A 67 -17.64 -14.03 -3.38
C TYR A 67 -17.99 -13.90 -1.89
N PHE A 68 -17.83 -12.71 -1.30
CA PHE A 68 -18.18 -12.43 0.09
C PHE A 68 -19.63 -11.96 0.29
N ASN A 69 -20.39 -11.78 -0.79
CA ASN A 69 -21.74 -11.20 -0.75
C ASN A 69 -21.78 -9.82 -0.08
N ILE A 70 -20.81 -8.96 -0.42
CA ILE A 70 -20.67 -7.60 0.11
C ILE A 70 -21.23 -6.60 -0.91
N LYS A 71 -21.93 -5.57 -0.42
CA LYS A 71 -22.33 -4.44 -1.24
C LYS A 71 -21.11 -3.77 -1.85
N HIS A 72 -21.16 -3.45 -3.14
CA HIS A 72 -20.06 -2.85 -3.86
C HIS A 72 -20.52 -1.64 -4.67
N GLU A 73 -19.81 -0.53 -4.53
CA GLU A 73 -20.01 0.68 -5.33
C GLU A 73 -18.70 1.05 -6.04
N ILE A 74 -18.77 1.26 -7.35
CA ILE A 74 -17.61 1.63 -8.18
C ILE A 74 -17.80 3.07 -8.63
N VAL A 75 -16.76 3.87 -8.47
CA VAL A 75 -16.72 5.28 -8.85
C VAL A 75 -15.64 5.49 -9.90
N ASP A 76 -16.01 6.03 -11.03
CA ASP A 76 -15.08 6.44 -12.07
C ASP A 76 -14.63 7.87 -11.85
N ILE A 77 -13.31 8.09 -11.86
CA ILE A 77 -12.69 9.42 -11.82
C ILE A 77 -11.66 9.51 -12.95
N ASP A 78 -11.81 10.47 -13.82
CA ASP A 78 -10.81 10.71 -14.87
C ASP A 78 -9.66 11.57 -14.35
N PHE A 79 -8.57 10.92 -13.92
CA PHE A 79 -7.38 11.60 -13.43
C PHE A 79 -6.60 12.33 -14.52
N TYR A 80 -6.88 12.08 -15.81
CA TYR A 80 -6.23 12.81 -16.90
C TYR A 80 -6.75 14.24 -17.07
N GLU A 81 -7.82 14.62 -16.39
CA GLU A 81 -8.33 15.97 -16.33
C GLU A 81 -7.66 16.83 -15.23
N ASP A 82 -6.85 16.19 -14.36
CA ASP A 82 -6.14 16.87 -13.27
C ASP A 82 -4.70 17.15 -13.68
N GLU A 83 -4.38 18.44 -13.92
CA GLU A 83 -3.05 18.88 -14.34
C GLU A 83 -1.98 18.60 -13.28
N SER A 84 -2.32 18.67 -11.99
CA SER A 84 -1.37 18.40 -10.91
C SER A 84 -0.97 16.92 -10.90
N PHE A 85 -1.93 16.02 -11.10
CA PHE A 85 -1.66 14.61 -11.25
C PHE A 85 -0.85 14.31 -12.53
N MET A 86 -1.22 14.94 -13.64
CA MET A 86 -0.57 14.72 -14.95
C MET A 86 0.89 15.16 -14.98
N SER A 87 1.27 16.17 -14.19
CA SER A 87 2.67 16.63 -14.06
C SER A 87 3.60 15.59 -13.43
N ASN A 88 3.04 14.57 -12.73
CA ASN A 88 3.75 13.43 -12.19
C ASN A 88 4.86 13.79 -11.20
N THR A 89 4.63 14.79 -10.37
CA THR A 89 5.58 15.21 -9.33
C THR A 89 5.68 14.17 -8.20
N SER A 90 6.59 14.38 -7.28
CA SER A 90 6.74 13.55 -6.07
C SER A 90 5.46 13.51 -5.21
N SER A 91 4.61 14.55 -5.27
CA SER A 91 3.32 14.63 -4.56
C SER A 91 2.19 13.85 -5.22
N ARG A 92 2.36 13.35 -6.47
CA ARG A 92 1.31 12.65 -7.25
C ARG A 92 0.52 11.64 -6.42
N CYS A 93 1.21 10.77 -5.66
CA CYS A 93 0.54 9.72 -4.88
C CYS A 93 -0.28 10.28 -3.72
N TYR A 94 0.13 11.39 -3.13
CA TYR A 94 -0.63 12.10 -2.12
C TYR A 94 -1.90 12.71 -2.74
N GLU A 95 -1.78 13.43 -3.84
CA GLU A 95 -2.88 14.09 -4.55
C GLU A 95 -3.91 13.07 -5.07
N CYS A 96 -3.44 12.00 -5.69
CA CYS A 96 -4.27 10.89 -6.13
C CYS A 96 -5.10 10.32 -4.97
N ARG A 97 -4.47 10.06 -3.84
CA ARG A 97 -5.16 9.48 -2.67
C ARG A 97 -6.13 10.49 -2.05
N GLU A 98 -5.79 11.78 -2.02
CA GLU A 98 -6.69 12.85 -1.55
C GLU A 98 -8.00 12.86 -2.34
N LEU A 99 -7.94 12.78 -3.68
CA LEU A 99 -9.11 12.71 -4.55
C LEU A 99 -9.92 11.43 -4.32
N MET A 100 -9.27 10.28 -4.33
CA MET A 100 -9.94 9.00 -4.12
C MET A 100 -10.64 8.93 -2.76
N TYR A 101 -9.96 9.32 -1.68
CA TYR A 101 -10.50 9.23 -0.32
C TYR A 101 -11.62 10.24 -0.07
N SER A 102 -11.55 11.40 -0.70
CA SER A 102 -12.67 12.36 -0.68
C SER A 102 -13.93 11.76 -1.29
N GLN A 103 -13.82 11.03 -2.40
CA GLN A 103 -14.98 10.38 -3.02
C GLN A 103 -15.49 9.20 -2.18
N ILE A 104 -14.59 8.38 -1.65
CA ILE A 104 -14.98 7.26 -0.76
C ILE A 104 -15.75 7.81 0.46
N LYS A 105 -15.21 8.83 1.13
CA LYS A 105 -15.87 9.45 2.30
C LYS A 105 -17.25 10.00 1.93
N ARG A 106 -17.35 10.77 0.85
CA ARG A 106 -18.63 11.32 0.37
C ARG A 106 -19.69 10.25 0.10
N ILE A 107 -19.30 9.13 -0.50
CA ILE A 107 -20.23 8.03 -0.79
C ILE A 107 -20.62 7.31 0.49
N ALA A 108 -19.68 6.98 1.35
CA ALA A 108 -19.95 6.33 2.63
C ALA A 108 -20.95 7.14 3.47
N GLU A 109 -20.69 8.43 3.64
CA GLU A 109 -21.59 9.35 4.38
C GLU A 109 -22.97 9.43 3.75
N LYS A 110 -23.05 9.56 2.41
CA LYS A 110 -24.33 9.59 1.66
C LYS A 110 -25.14 8.30 1.85
N ARG A 111 -24.46 7.15 2.03
CA ARG A 111 -25.08 5.84 2.22
C ARG A 111 -25.35 5.53 3.71
N GLY A 112 -24.97 6.43 4.62
CA GLY A 112 -25.20 6.27 6.07
C GLY A 112 -24.23 5.30 6.74
N TYR A 113 -22.98 5.24 6.24
CA TYR A 113 -21.86 4.53 6.86
C TYR A 113 -20.98 5.56 7.56
N ASP A 114 -20.80 5.40 8.85
CA ASP A 114 -20.04 6.30 9.72
C ASP A 114 -18.67 5.75 10.12
N PHE A 115 -18.45 4.44 9.97
CA PHE A 115 -17.15 3.82 10.14
C PHE A 115 -16.49 3.58 8.77
N ILE A 116 -15.55 4.46 8.42
CA ILE A 116 -14.86 4.42 7.12
C ILE A 116 -13.43 3.98 7.36
N CYS A 117 -12.98 2.92 6.70
CA CYS A 117 -11.64 2.37 6.90
C CYS A 117 -10.96 1.99 5.60
N ASP A 118 -9.67 1.71 5.72
CA ASP A 118 -8.86 1.15 4.65
C ASP A 118 -8.02 -0.04 5.13
N GLY A 119 -7.32 -0.71 4.23
CA GLY A 119 -6.46 -1.85 4.51
C GLY A 119 -5.02 -1.47 4.86
N ASN A 120 -4.71 -0.21 5.21
CA ASN A 120 -3.35 0.12 5.62
C ASN A 120 -2.94 -0.70 6.86
N ASN A 121 -1.77 -1.29 6.79
CA ASN A 121 -1.19 -2.13 7.84
C ASN A 121 0.12 -1.53 8.39
N ILE A 122 0.72 -2.18 9.39
CA ILE A 122 1.91 -1.63 10.04
C ILE A 122 3.13 -1.58 9.11
N SER A 123 3.20 -2.45 8.07
CA SER A 123 4.28 -2.43 7.09
C SER A 123 4.24 -1.18 6.21
N ASP A 124 3.06 -0.60 5.98
CA ASP A 124 2.91 0.66 5.23
C ASP A 124 3.56 1.87 5.92
N LEU A 125 3.81 1.78 7.22
CA LEU A 125 4.43 2.85 8.01
C LEU A 125 5.95 2.85 7.93
N VAL A 126 6.59 1.78 7.45
CA VAL A 126 8.05 1.67 7.34
C VAL A 126 8.56 1.87 5.91
N ILE A 127 7.68 2.08 4.95
CA ILE A 127 8.02 2.38 3.56
C ILE A 127 7.76 3.84 3.19
N ASP A 128 8.34 4.30 2.09
CA ASP A 128 8.11 5.66 1.59
C ASP A 128 6.75 5.77 0.87
N ARG A 129 5.70 6.02 1.64
CA ARG A 129 4.32 6.07 1.19
C ARG A 129 3.62 7.35 1.65
N PRO A 130 3.83 8.51 0.98
CA PRO A 130 3.27 9.80 1.40
C PRO A 130 1.74 9.80 1.47
N GLY A 131 1.07 8.96 0.71
CA GLY A 131 -0.39 8.83 0.74
C GLY A 131 -0.98 8.45 2.10
N ILE A 132 -0.20 7.87 3.04
CA ILE A 132 -0.69 7.54 4.39
C ILE A 132 -1.17 8.77 5.16
N LEU A 133 -0.62 9.96 4.88
CA LEU A 133 -1.06 11.21 5.50
C LEU A 133 -2.51 11.56 5.17
N VAL A 134 -2.98 11.14 4.00
CA VAL A 134 -4.38 11.35 3.59
C VAL A 134 -5.34 10.53 4.43
N THR A 135 -4.95 9.30 4.81
CA THR A 135 -5.71 8.45 5.71
C THR A 135 -6.02 9.17 7.02
N TYR A 136 -4.99 9.75 7.64
CA TYR A 136 -5.15 10.51 8.87
C TYR A 136 -5.93 11.83 8.66
N LYS A 137 -5.64 12.56 7.58
CA LYS A 137 -6.31 13.83 7.24
C LYS A 137 -7.81 13.65 6.99
N LYS A 138 -8.20 12.54 6.37
CA LYS A 138 -9.60 12.22 6.06
C LYS A 138 -10.30 11.44 7.16
N GLU A 139 -9.58 11.14 8.25
CA GLU A 139 -10.11 10.41 9.42
C GLU A 139 -10.60 9.01 9.05
N PHE A 140 -9.86 8.31 8.17
CA PHE A 140 -10.11 6.90 7.93
C PHE A 140 -9.53 6.07 9.07
N GLU A 141 -10.33 5.14 9.55
CA GLU A 141 -9.90 4.17 10.53
C GLU A 141 -8.93 3.15 9.92
N THR A 142 -7.98 2.68 10.70
CA THR A 142 -6.92 1.77 10.26
C THR A 142 -6.84 0.54 11.17
N PRO A 143 -7.83 -0.38 11.11
CA PRO A 143 -7.92 -1.51 12.04
C PRO A 143 -6.68 -2.41 12.07
N PHE A 144 -5.99 -2.56 10.94
CA PHE A 144 -4.77 -3.36 10.86
C PHE A 144 -3.58 -2.68 11.53
N ILE A 145 -3.45 -1.36 11.41
CA ILE A 145 -2.42 -0.60 12.15
C ILE A 145 -2.69 -0.71 13.66
N GLU A 146 -3.95 -0.58 14.08
CA GLU A 146 -4.33 -0.72 15.50
C GLU A 146 -3.99 -2.10 16.06
N ALA A 147 -4.25 -3.15 15.30
CA ALA A 147 -3.90 -4.53 15.66
C ALA A 147 -2.41 -4.88 15.46
N LYS A 148 -1.60 -3.98 14.93
CA LYS A 148 -0.19 -4.21 14.53
C LYS A 148 -0.03 -5.38 13.54
N LEU A 149 -0.99 -5.59 12.66
CA LEU A 149 -0.86 -6.55 11.58
C LEU A 149 0.14 -6.07 10.53
N THR A 150 1.00 -6.98 10.11
CA THR A 150 1.95 -6.78 9.00
C THR A 150 1.38 -7.31 7.69
N SER A 151 1.91 -6.86 6.56
CA SER A 151 1.55 -7.39 5.24
C SER A 151 1.75 -8.91 5.15
N LYS A 152 2.84 -9.42 5.72
CA LYS A 152 3.13 -10.86 5.78
C LYS A 152 2.03 -11.63 6.52
N GLU A 153 1.65 -11.20 7.71
CA GLU A 153 0.61 -11.83 8.52
C GLU A 153 -0.76 -11.82 7.80
N ILE A 154 -1.05 -10.75 7.05
CA ILE A 154 -2.26 -10.67 6.22
C ILE A 154 -2.24 -11.75 5.14
N HIS A 155 -1.13 -11.89 4.40
CA HIS A 155 -0.99 -12.93 3.39
C HIS A 155 -1.04 -14.35 4.00
N GLU A 156 -0.39 -14.57 5.14
CA GLU A 156 -0.44 -15.84 5.87
C GLU A 156 -1.89 -16.20 6.21
N TYR A 157 -2.64 -15.29 6.83
CA TYR A 157 -4.04 -15.53 7.18
C TYR A 157 -4.94 -15.82 5.96
N LEU A 158 -4.79 -15.04 4.88
CA LEU A 158 -5.56 -15.25 3.65
C LEU A 158 -5.29 -16.62 3.03
N ASN A 159 -4.02 -17.02 2.97
CA ASN A 159 -3.60 -18.28 2.38
C ASN A 159 -4.05 -19.50 3.22
N GLU A 160 -3.86 -19.46 4.53
CA GLU A 160 -4.28 -20.52 5.46
C GLU A 160 -5.80 -20.74 5.43
N ASN A 161 -6.56 -19.67 5.35
CA ASN A 161 -8.03 -19.71 5.29
C ASN A 161 -8.57 -19.84 3.86
N LYS A 162 -7.70 -19.97 2.84
CA LYS A 162 -8.06 -20.10 1.40
C LYS A 162 -8.99 -18.98 0.93
N ILE A 163 -8.75 -17.76 1.41
CA ILE A 163 -9.53 -16.58 1.04
C ILE A 163 -8.97 -16.04 -0.29
N PRO A 164 -9.79 -15.97 -1.36
CA PRO A 164 -9.33 -15.48 -2.65
C PRO A 164 -9.07 -13.96 -2.62
N TYR A 165 -7.95 -13.54 -3.15
CA TYR A 165 -7.59 -12.14 -3.37
C TYR A 165 -6.78 -12.01 -4.65
N PHE A 166 -6.67 -10.80 -5.20
CA PHE A 166 -5.84 -10.55 -6.35
C PHE A 166 -4.52 -9.91 -5.91
N ARG A 167 -3.42 -10.35 -6.50
CA ARG A 167 -2.14 -9.68 -6.27
C ARG A 167 -2.25 -8.25 -6.75
N SER A 168 -2.07 -7.32 -5.82
CA SER A 168 -2.12 -5.89 -6.10
C SER A 168 -0.85 -5.47 -6.82
N THR A 169 -1.00 -4.83 -7.98
CA THR A 169 0.10 -4.10 -8.58
C THR A 169 -0.06 -2.61 -8.28
N THR A 170 1.06 -1.90 -8.21
CA THR A 170 1.00 -0.45 -8.09
C THR A 170 0.44 0.19 -9.36
N CYS A 171 -0.15 1.40 -9.25
CA CYS A 171 -0.68 2.19 -10.36
C CYS A 171 0.33 2.30 -11.52
N LEU A 172 -0.14 2.19 -12.76
CA LEU A 172 0.70 2.27 -13.98
C LEU A 172 1.49 3.59 -14.09
N ALA A 173 1.01 4.69 -13.49
CA ALA A 173 1.76 5.94 -13.45
C ALA A 173 3.10 5.81 -12.68
N THR A 174 3.25 4.82 -11.80
CA THR A 174 4.52 4.54 -11.11
C THR A 174 5.60 3.94 -12.02
N ARG A 175 5.25 3.58 -13.25
CA ARG A 175 6.18 3.10 -14.28
C ARG A 175 6.90 4.23 -14.98
N ILE A 176 6.41 5.45 -14.84
CA ILE A 176 6.95 6.66 -15.47
C ILE A 176 7.81 7.40 -14.43
N PRO A 177 9.03 7.86 -14.79
CA PRO A 177 9.87 8.61 -13.87
C PRO A 177 9.17 9.86 -13.32
N THR A 178 9.46 10.19 -12.07
CA THR A 178 8.99 11.45 -11.45
C THR A 178 9.40 12.64 -12.32
N ASP A 179 8.56 13.68 -12.35
CA ASP A 179 8.72 14.90 -13.17
C ASP A 179 8.64 14.66 -14.69
N THR A 180 8.27 13.45 -15.12
CA THR A 180 7.93 13.15 -16.50
C THR A 180 6.41 13.04 -16.62
N PRO A 181 5.73 13.84 -17.47
CA PRO A 181 4.28 13.87 -17.57
C PRO A 181 3.65 12.50 -17.82
N THR A 182 2.59 12.21 -17.08
CA THR A 182 1.77 11.01 -17.27
C THR A 182 0.70 11.29 -18.34
N THR A 183 0.76 10.63 -19.48
CA THR A 183 -0.23 10.78 -20.55
C THR A 183 -1.04 9.51 -20.80
N ARG A 184 -2.24 9.65 -21.37
CA ARG A 184 -3.06 8.50 -21.77
C ARG A 184 -2.29 7.54 -22.67
N GLU A 185 -1.49 8.10 -23.59
CA GLU A 185 -0.67 7.33 -24.54
C GLU A 185 0.38 6.49 -23.79
N LYS A 186 1.16 7.11 -22.88
CA LYS A 186 2.17 6.38 -22.08
C LYS A 186 1.51 5.28 -21.23
N ILE A 187 0.41 5.57 -20.56
CA ILE A 187 -0.31 4.58 -19.76
C ILE A 187 -0.86 3.44 -20.61
N SER A 188 -1.43 3.75 -21.79
CA SER A 188 -1.92 2.73 -22.72
C SER A 188 -0.79 1.85 -23.24
N LYS A 189 0.38 2.45 -23.57
CA LYS A 189 1.58 1.73 -23.98
C LYS A 189 2.07 0.78 -22.88
N ILE A 190 2.21 1.27 -21.66
CA ILE A 190 2.66 0.46 -20.52
C ILE A 190 1.67 -0.68 -20.26
N ARG A 191 0.37 -0.39 -20.17
CA ARG A 191 -0.68 -1.38 -19.95
C ARG A 191 -0.61 -2.50 -20.98
N HIS A 192 -0.54 -2.15 -22.26
CA HIS A 192 -0.43 -3.16 -23.32
C HIS A 192 0.81 -4.04 -23.14
N CYS A 193 1.95 -3.45 -22.79
CA CYS A 193 3.18 -4.23 -22.58
C CYS A 193 3.07 -5.18 -21.36
N GLU A 194 2.52 -4.70 -20.25
CA GLU A 194 2.30 -5.54 -19.05
C GLU A 194 1.29 -6.66 -19.34
N ASP A 195 0.15 -6.35 -19.98
CA ASP A 195 -0.87 -7.34 -20.38
C ASP A 195 -0.30 -8.39 -21.34
N TYR A 196 0.51 -7.97 -22.32
CA TYR A 196 1.15 -8.89 -23.27
C TYR A 196 2.11 -9.85 -22.55
N ILE A 197 2.95 -9.37 -21.65
CA ILE A 197 3.88 -10.22 -20.90
C ILE A 197 3.09 -11.18 -19.99
N SER A 198 2.12 -10.69 -19.23
CA SER A 198 1.28 -11.51 -18.34
C SER A 198 0.55 -12.61 -19.10
N SER A 199 0.03 -12.31 -20.29
CA SER A 199 -0.68 -13.29 -21.12
C SER A 199 0.23 -14.37 -21.73
N ASN A 200 1.55 -14.11 -21.82
CA ASN A 200 2.52 -15.03 -22.43
C ASN A 200 3.46 -15.70 -21.42
N THR A 201 3.31 -15.39 -20.13
CA THR A 201 4.12 -15.95 -19.04
C THR A 201 3.21 -16.45 -17.92
N LYS A 202 3.80 -17.09 -16.92
CA LYS A 202 3.11 -17.43 -15.67
C LYS A 202 3.44 -16.44 -14.55
N CYS A 203 4.05 -15.31 -14.90
CA CYS A 203 4.33 -14.26 -13.93
C CYS A 203 3.02 -13.68 -13.37
N GLU A 204 2.93 -13.59 -12.06
CA GLU A 204 1.79 -12.99 -11.38
C GLU A 204 1.96 -11.47 -11.25
N ILE A 205 3.21 -11.00 -11.21
CA ILE A 205 3.55 -9.57 -11.17
C ILE A 205 4.46 -9.21 -12.32
N VAL A 206 3.96 -8.32 -13.17
CA VAL A 206 4.71 -7.75 -14.30
C VAL A 206 4.71 -6.23 -14.16
N LYS A 207 5.87 -5.60 -14.29
CA LYS A 207 6.00 -4.14 -14.35
C LYS A 207 6.89 -3.76 -15.54
N VAL A 208 6.44 -2.82 -16.36
CA VAL A 208 7.21 -2.29 -17.49
C VAL A 208 7.44 -0.80 -17.26
N ARG A 209 8.65 -0.44 -16.80
CA ARG A 209 8.99 0.97 -16.61
C ARG A 209 9.32 1.63 -17.94
N ASP A 210 8.71 2.77 -18.18
CA ASP A 210 8.87 3.59 -19.37
C ASP A 210 9.88 4.71 -19.10
N LEU A 211 11.11 4.51 -19.58
CA LEU A 211 12.15 5.53 -19.62
C LEU A 211 12.25 6.11 -21.04
N GLU A 212 11.11 6.56 -21.60
CA GLU A 212 10.93 7.09 -22.94
C GLU A 212 11.24 6.07 -24.04
N LYS A 213 12.52 5.90 -24.37
CA LYS A 213 12.99 4.97 -25.40
C LYS A 213 13.41 3.61 -24.85
N ILE A 214 13.52 3.48 -23.54
CA ILE A 214 13.99 2.26 -22.87
C ILE A 214 12.86 1.70 -22.01
N ALA A 215 12.52 0.42 -22.24
CA ALA A 215 11.69 -0.34 -21.33
C ALA A 215 12.57 -1.12 -20.34
N ILE A 216 12.25 -1.06 -19.04
CA ILE A 216 12.79 -1.99 -18.05
C ILE A 216 11.65 -2.92 -17.64
N VAL A 217 11.83 -4.20 -17.95
CA VAL A 217 10.88 -5.27 -17.54
C VAL A 217 11.28 -5.78 -16.16
N GLU A 218 10.34 -5.79 -15.24
CA GLU A 218 10.49 -6.31 -13.89
C GLU A 218 9.45 -7.41 -13.67
N LEU A 219 9.87 -8.56 -13.15
CA LEU A 219 9.05 -9.76 -13.00
C LEU A 219 9.26 -10.37 -11.60
N ASP A 220 8.26 -11.08 -11.12
CA ASP A 220 8.37 -11.93 -9.93
C ASP A 220 9.07 -13.27 -10.22
N ASP A 221 9.00 -13.78 -11.47
CA ASP A 221 9.77 -14.93 -11.94
C ASP A 221 10.42 -14.67 -13.29
N ILE A 222 11.70 -14.30 -13.29
CA ILE A 222 12.46 -14.08 -14.52
C ILE A 222 12.70 -15.35 -15.33
N SER A 223 12.61 -16.55 -14.73
CA SER A 223 12.82 -17.81 -15.43
C SER A 223 11.76 -18.04 -16.51
N GLU A 224 10.58 -17.47 -16.34
CA GLU A 224 9.46 -17.60 -17.29
C GLU A 224 9.76 -17.03 -18.67
N ILE A 225 10.51 -15.94 -18.76
CA ILE A 225 10.86 -15.33 -20.06
C ILE A 225 12.06 -16.00 -20.74
N LEU A 226 12.86 -16.77 -20.00
CA LEU A 226 13.98 -17.52 -20.55
C LEU A 226 13.56 -18.80 -21.26
N LYS A 227 12.33 -19.28 -20.99
CA LYS A 227 11.73 -20.45 -21.63
C LYS A 227 11.23 -20.10 -23.04
N ASP A 228 11.36 -21.04 -23.97
CA ASP A 228 10.71 -21.02 -25.30
C ASP A 228 10.96 -19.74 -26.13
N ASN A 229 12.13 -19.13 -26.00
CA ASN A 229 12.46 -17.85 -26.69
C ASN A 229 11.47 -16.70 -26.41
N LYS A 230 10.74 -16.72 -25.29
CA LYS A 230 9.77 -15.67 -24.94
C LYS A 230 10.44 -14.30 -24.86
N PHE A 231 11.69 -14.21 -24.41
CA PHE A 231 12.43 -12.96 -24.35
C PHE A 231 12.50 -12.25 -25.73
N LYS A 232 12.62 -13.02 -26.83
CA LYS A 232 12.64 -12.44 -28.19
C LYS A 232 11.26 -11.92 -28.57
N GLN A 233 10.21 -12.68 -28.31
CA GLN A 233 8.83 -12.27 -28.61
C GLN A 233 8.44 -11.01 -27.82
N ILE A 234 8.78 -10.97 -26.54
CA ILE A 234 8.55 -9.81 -25.66
C ILE A 234 9.33 -8.59 -26.17
N ASN A 235 10.64 -8.76 -26.46
CA ASN A 235 11.46 -7.67 -27.01
C ASN A 235 10.86 -7.08 -28.30
N ASP A 236 10.45 -7.96 -29.23
CA ASP A 236 9.92 -7.53 -30.52
C ASP A 236 8.55 -6.82 -30.36
N GLU A 237 7.70 -7.30 -29.44
CA GLU A 237 6.41 -6.64 -29.17
C GLU A 237 6.60 -5.26 -28.50
N LEU A 238 7.46 -5.15 -27.50
CA LEU A 238 7.72 -3.90 -26.83
C LEU A 238 8.34 -2.86 -27.79
N LYS A 239 9.21 -3.30 -28.71
CA LYS A 239 9.75 -2.45 -29.76
C LYS A 239 8.68 -1.94 -30.72
N LYS A 240 7.70 -2.77 -31.10
CA LYS A 240 6.55 -2.31 -31.91
C LYS A 240 5.73 -1.22 -31.19
N ARG A 241 5.77 -1.18 -29.87
CA ARG A 241 5.12 -0.13 -29.05
C ARG A 241 5.98 1.13 -28.88
N GLY A 242 7.12 1.24 -29.56
CA GLY A 242 7.93 2.45 -29.63
C GLY A 242 9.14 2.47 -28.70
N PHE A 243 9.47 1.37 -28.02
CA PHE A 243 10.72 1.26 -27.29
C PHE A 243 11.87 0.92 -28.26
N GLU A 244 12.98 1.65 -28.15
CA GLU A 244 14.19 1.33 -28.94
C GLU A 244 15.02 0.22 -28.26
N LYS A 245 15.01 0.20 -26.93
CA LYS A 245 15.74 -0.77 -26.10
C LYS A 245 14.82 -1.39 -25.05
N VAL A 246 14.92 -2.71 -24.90
CA VAL A 246 14.22 -3.47 -23.86
C VAL A 246 15.27 -4.12 -22.97
N THR A 247 15.16 -3.92 -21.67
CA THR A 247 16.07 -4.48 -20.66
C THR A 247 15.27 -5.26 -19.62
N LEU A 248 15.90 -6.24 -19.00
CA LEU A 248 15.34 -7.01 -17.89
C LEU A 248 16.03 -6.60 -16.60
N ASN A 249 15.23 -6.33 -15.56
CA ASN A 249 15.76 -6.23 -14.22
C ASN A 249 16.05 -7.64 -13.70
N LEU A 250 17.29 -7.93 -13.35
CA LEU A 250 17.70 -9.23 -12.82
C LEU A 250 17.26 -9.45 -11.36
N SER A 251 16.91 -8.39 -10.66
CA SER A 251 16.29 -8.50 -9.33
C SER A 251 14.82 -8.82 -9.50
N GLN A 252 14.40 -9.98 -9.01
CA GLN A 252 12.98 -10.36 -8.98
C GLN A 252 12.20 -9.44 -8.05
N ILE A 253 10.94 -9.19 -8.41
CA ILE A 253 10.03 -8.48 -7.52
C ILE A 253 9.72 -9.41 -6.35
N ASN A 254 10.01 -8.93 -5.14
CA ASN A 254 9.66 -9.61 -3.91
C ASN A 254 8.79 -8.68 -3.07
N ASP A 255 7.59 -9.13 -2.72
CA ASP A 255 6.64 -8.39 -1.91
C ASP A 255 6.83 -8.65 -0.39
N ASP A 256 7.80 -9.50 -0.02
CA ASP A 256 8.05 -9.86 1.38
C ASP A 256 8.85 -8.76 2.11
N GLU A 257 8.19 -7.69 2.46
CA GLU A 257 8.76 -6.68 3.35
C GLU A 257 8.64 -7.11 4.81
N PHE A 258 9.77 -7.51 5.40
CA PHE A 258 9.85 -7.81 6.83
C PHE A 258 10.24 -6.57 7.61
N ILE A 259 9.46 -6.21 8.62
CA ILE A 259 9.90 -5.22 9.60
C ILE A 259 10.97 -5.87 10.48
N LYS A 260 12.22 -5.47 10.26
CA LYS A 260 13.37 -6.00 11.00
C LYS A 260 14.17 -4.87 11.62
N ILE A 261 14.12 -4.76 12.95
CA ILE A 261 14.94 -3.80 13.70
C ILE A 261 16.38 -4.34 13.88
N ASN A 262 17.36 -3.45 13.90
CA ASN A 262 18.72 -3.80 14.30
C ASN A 262 18.77 -3.82 15.83
N TYR A 263 18.73 -5.01 16.42
CA TYR A 263 18.72 -5.21 17.88
C TYR A 263 20.03 -5.86 18.35
N HIS A 264 20.68 -5.23 19.33
CA HIS A 264 21.91 -5.72 19.97
C HIS A 264 22.03 -5.13 21.38
N ASP A 265 22.43 -5.93 22.37
CA ASP A 265 22.73 -5.51 23.75
C ASP A 265 21.64 -4.61 24.38
N SER A 266 20.37 -5.05 24.33
CA SER A 266 19.23 -4.30 24.85
C SER A 266 18.94 -2.97 24.13
N LEU A 267 19.58 -2.71 23.00
CA LEU A 267 19.40 -1.54 22.17
C LEU A 267 18.81 -1.95 20.82
N PHE A 268 18.01 -1.06 20.22
CA PHE A 268 17.68 -1.23 18.82
C PHE A 268 17.81 0.08 18.04
N SER A 269 17.94 -0.02 16.74
CA SER A 269 17.83 1.10 15.82
C SER A 269 17.04 0.68 14.56
N TYR A 270 16.34 1.66 13.99
CA TYR A 270 15.66 1.53 12.71
C TYR A 270 15.74 2.84 11.94
N GLN A 271 16.06 2.78 10.65
CA GLN A 271 16.06 3.96 9.76
C GLN A 271 14.83 3.93 8.88
N LEU A 272 13.90 4.85 9.10
CA LEU A 272 12.77 5.08 8.20
C LEU A 272 13.27 5.73 6.90
N PRO A 273 12.65 5.42 5.74
CA PRO A 273 13.05 5.97 4.44
C PRO A 273 12.53 7.40 4.19
N TYR A 274 11.99 8.04 5.21
CA TYR A 274 11.42 9.39 5.15
C TYR A 274 11.77 10.20 6.40
N THR A 275 11.64 11.52 6.30
CA THR A 275 11.83 12.44 7.44
C THR A 275 10.55 12.54 8.27
N ILE A 276 10.73 12.76 9.58
CA ILE A 276 9.65 12.81 10.57
C ILE A 276 9.27 14.28 10.85
N ASN A 277 7.98 14.55 10.83
CA ASN A 277 7.42 15.82 11.27
C ASN A 277 7.36 15.82 12.80
N ILE A 278 8.33 16.50 13.43
CA ILE A 278 8.48 16.53 14.88
C ILE A 278 7.25 17.12 15.56
N GLU A 279 6.72 18.24 15.04
CA GLU A 279 5.56 18.93 15.62
C GLU A 279 4.30 18.05 15.59
N ASN A 280 4.00 17.43 14.45
CA ASN A 280 2.82 16.58 14.32
C ASN A 280 2.97 15.25 15.10
N THR A 281 4.18 14.70 15.19
CA THR A 281 4.49 13.52 16.02
C THR A 281 4.34 13.85 17.51
N GLN A 282 4.80 15.03 17.95
CA GLN A 282 4.62 15.51 19.32
C GLN A 282 3.14 15.52 19.73
N LYS A 283 2.25 15.98 18.85
CA LYS A 283 0.80 16.00 19.11
C LYS A 283 0.21 14.61 19.38
N GLN A 284 0.80 13.56 18.81
CA GLN A 284 0.37 12.18 19.03
C GLN A 284 0.94 11.58 20.33
N LEU A 285 2.15 11.96 20.70
CA LEU A 285 2.85 11.40 21.88
C LEU A 285 2.48 12.05 23.21
N LYS A 286 2.00 13.30 23.18
CA LYS A 286 1.48 14.05 24.35
C LYS A 286 2.38 13.91 25.62
N ASN A 287 1.87 13.20 26.63
CA ASN A 287 2.47 13.09 27.97
C ASN A 287 3.63 12.07 28.06
N GLU A 288 3.98 11.39 26.96
CA GLU A 288 5.06 10.40 26.94
C GLU A 288 6.45 11.03 26.75
N ILE A 289 6.50 12.30 26.38
CA ILE A 289 7.72 13.02 26.02
C ILE A 289 8.51 13.41 27.27
N THR A 290 9.78 13.01 27.29
CA THR A 290 10.73 13.40 28.32
C THR A 290 11.65 14.57 27.91
N TYR A 291 11.88 14.70 26.61
CA TYR A 291 12.66 15.80 26.02
C TYR A 291 12.23 16.02 24.56
N ILE A 292 12.24 17.25 24.12
CA ILE A 292 11.96 17.64 22.74
C ILE A 292 12.77 18.86 22.32
N ASP A 293 13.25 18.85 21.07
CA ASP A 293 13.74 20.01 20.33
C ASP A 293 13.26 19.96 18.86
N SER A 294 13.73 20.85 18.01
CA SER A 294 13.32 20.94 16.59
C SER A 294 13.69 19.70 15.74
N LYS A 295 14.59 18.86 16.21
CA LYS A 295 15.15 17.72 15.44
C LYS A 295 14.92 16.37 16.11
N LYS A 296 14.45 16.37 17.36
CA LYS A 296 14.42 15.15 18.15
C LYS A 296 13.34 15.14 19.23
N ILE A 297 12.74 13.96 19.44
CA ILE A 297 11.86 13.65 20.57
C ILE A 297 12.50 12.50 21.37
N LYS A 298 12.53 12.61 22.69
CA LYS A 298 12.88 11.48 23.58
C LYS A 298 11.67 11.12 24.43
N LEU A 299 11.46 9.81 24.53
CA LEU A 299 10.56 9.16 25.48
C LEU A 299 11.41 8.46 26.55
N LYS A 300 10.80 7.73 27.47
CA LYS A 300 11.53 7.02 28.53
C LYS A 300 12.66 6.13 27.99
N ASN A 301 12.38 5.34 26.97
CA ASN A 301 13.31 4.36 26.39
C ASN A 301 13.38 4.41 24.86
N LEU A 302 12.88 5.46 24.24
CA LEU A 302 12.88 5.65 22.78
C LEU A 302 13.40 7.05 22.41
N GLU A 303 14.07 7.15 21.29
CA GLU A 303 14.51 8.38 20.66
C GLU A 303 14.09 8.42 19.20
N ILE A 304 13.46 9.51 18.79
CA ILE A 304 12.94 9.75 17.43
C ILE A 304 13.69 10.93 16.87
N ASN A 305 14.37 10.78 15.75
CA ASN A 305 15.08 11.87 15.10
C ASN A 305 14.36 12.31 13.82
N GLU A 306 14.39 13.60 13.50
CA GLU A 306 13.78 14.20 12.31
C GLU A 306 14.17 13.48 11.00
N ASN A 307 15.42 13.01 10.91
CA ASN A 307 15.94 12.29 9.73
C ASN A 307 15.41 10.86 9.57
N GLY A 308 14.45 10.43 10.39
CA GLY A 308 13.85 9.10 10.33
C GLY A 308 14.57 8.03 11.19
N LEU A 309 15.67 8.37 11.87
CA LEU A 309 16.37 7.42 12.75
C LEU A 309 15.63 7.29 14.08
N ILE A 310 15.21 6.07 14.39
CA ILE A 310 14.59 5.69 15.66
C ILE A 310 15.57 4.81 16.44
N LYS A 311 15.71 5.08 17.73
CA LYS A 311 16.53 4.29 18.64
C LYS A 311 15.71 3.88 19.86
N GLY A 312 15.97 2.68 20.36
CA GLY A 312 15.39 2.18 21.59
C GLY A 312 16.46 1.66 22.55
N TYR A 313 16.19 1.77 23.83
CA TYR A 313 17.14 1.49 24.92
C TYR A 313 16.46 0.63 25.99
N ASP A 314 17.25 -0.23 26.67
CA ASP A 314 16.84 -1.03 27.84
C ASP A 314 15.70 -2.02 27.55
N PHE A 315 15.72 -2.66 26.39
CA PHE A 315 14.78 -3.73 26.04
C PHE A 315 15.31 -5.11 26.44
N LYS A 316 14.44 -5.95 27.02
CA LYS A 316 14.82 -7.29 27.50
C LYS A 316 15.18 -8.27 26.37
N ASN A 317 14.49 -8.17 25.24
CA ASN A 317 14.66 -9.04 24.07
C ASN A 317 14.15 -8.35 22.80
N TYR A 318 14.39 -9.02 21.66
CA TYR A 318 13.99 -8.54 20.33
C TYR A 318 12.47 -8.31 20.23
N GLU A 319 11.64 -9.22 20.77
CA GLU A 319 10.18 -9.18 20.65
C GLU A 319 9.62 -7.96 21.36
N THR A 320 10.09 -7.64 22.56
CA THR A 320 9.66 -6.45 23.31
C THR A 320 10.10 -5.14 22.64
N ALA A 321 11.29 -5.15 22.03
CA ALA A 321 11.80 -4.02 21.25
C ALA A 321 10.97 -3.80 19.98
N LEU A 322 10.69 -4.87 19.24
CA LEU A 322 9.88 -4.81 18.02
C LEU A 322 8.43 -4.37 18.31
N ASP A 323 7.80 -4.90 19.37
CA ASP A 323 6.46 -4.51 19.77
C ASP A 323 6.38 -3.02 20.15
N SER A 324 7.36 -2.53 20.89
CA SER A 324 7.47 -1.10 21.24
C SER A 324 7.72 -0.23 20.01
N PHE A 325 8.53 -0.68 19.06
CA PHE A 325 8.73 0.02 17.78
C PHE A 325 7.43 0.10 16.97
N MET A 326 6.70 -0.99 16.81
CA MET A 326 5.43 -1.01 16.10
C MET A 326 4.38 -0.10 16.76
N GLU A 327 4.33 -0.06 18.12
CA GLU A 327 3.45 0.86 18.83
C GLU A 327 3.82 2.33 18.60
N LEU A 328 5.13 2.61 18.54
CA LEU A 328 5.61 3.94 18.22
C LEU A 328 5.26 4.38 16.80
N LEU A 329 5.36 3.47 15.81
CA LEU A 329 5.05 3.77 14.41
C LEU A 329 3.65 4.35 14.24
N LYS A 330 2.67 3.89 14.99
CA LYS A 330 1.27 4.40 14.96
C LYS A 330 1.19 5.90 15.26
N LYS A 331 2.14 6.43 16.03
CA LYS A 331 2.19 7.82 16.51
C LYS A 331 3.10 8.72 15.66
N ILE A 332 3.97 8.14 14.83
CA ILE A 332 4.85 8.90 13.95
C ILE A 332 4.04 9.56 12.82
N ARG A 333 4.39 10.81 12.52
CA ARG A 333 3.89 11.57 11.36
C ARG A 333 5.08 11.99 10.51
N ARG A 334 5.04 11.64 9.24
CA ARG A 334 6.09 11.97 8.26
C ARG A 334 5.91 13.36 7.68
N ASN A 335 6.96 13.92 7.10
CA ASN A 335 6.84 15.04 6.18
C ASN A 335 6.33 14.56 4.80
N VAL A 336 5.73 15.46 4.03
CA VAL A 336 5.29 15.22 2.64
C VAL A 336 6.48 15.17 1.70
#